data_869961f3aee3b9ee3219a033c0cb60d9
#
_entry.id   869961f3aee3b9ee3219a033c0cb60d9
#
_cell.length_a   1.000
_cell.length_b   1.000
_cell.length_c   1.000
_cell.angle_alpha   90.00
_cell.angle_beta   90.00
_cell.angle_gamma   90.00
#
_symmetry.space_group_name_H-M   'P 1'
#
loop_
_entity.id
_entity.type
_entity.pdbx_description
1 polymer ?
#
loop_
_entity_poly.entity_id
_entity_poly.type
_entity_poly.pdbx_seq_one_letter_code
_entity_poly.pdbx_strand_id
1 'polypeptide(L)'
;LYFLRNSRDIRGYGVEIDDSNVLACFNNGVNVIQSDLESGLQSFESDSFDYVVLSQTLQAVKHTEGIVKEMLRVSKEAIVSFPNFGYWKNRFQVMLGHMPVSETLPYQWFDTPNIHNCTLGDFEQFCCQHGARILERRIMSRSRQVTFLPNLFGMLAFYRFERQK
;
A
#
# COMPACT_ATOMS: atom_id res chain seq x y z
N LEU A 1 11.52 7.67 -1.18
CA LEU A 1 11.62 9.05 -0.66
C LEU A 1 12.82 9.78 -1.27
N TYR A 2 14.02 9.16 -1.37
CA TYR A 2 15.21 9.74 -2.00
C TYR A 2 14.93 10.34 -3.38
N PHE A 3 14.30 9.58 -4.27
CA PHE A 3 13.93 10.05 -5.62
C PHE A 3 12.99 11.25 -5.59
N LEU A 4 11.96 11.22 -4.74
CA LEU A 4 10.99 12.31 -4.62
C LEU A 4 11.63 13.60 -4.08
N ARG A 5 12.51 13.47 -3.10
CA ARG A 5 13.28 14.60 -2.57
C ARG A 5 14.13 15.27 -3.64
N ASN A 6 14.89 14.48 -4.42
CA ASN A 6 15.82 15.03 -5.40
C ASN A 6 15.11 15.56 -6.67
N SER A 7 13.98 14.96 -7.06
CA SER A 7 13.29 15.31 -8.30
C SER A 7 12.15 16.32 -8.12
N ARG A 8 11.59 16.44 -6.91
CA ARG A 8 10.38 17.23 -6.64
C ARG A 8 10.49 18.11 -5.40
N ASP A 9 11.66 18.17 -4.74
CA ASP A 9 11.90 18.90 -3.48
C ASP A 9 10.89 18.56 -2.37
N ILE A 10 10.46 17.28 -2.32
CA ILE A 10 9.52 16.81 -1.32
C ILE A 10 10.28 16.54 -0.01
N ARG A 11 9.76 17.07 1.08
CA ARG A 11 10.24 16.79 2.44
C ARG A 11 9.38 15.69 3.06
N GLY A 12 10.02 14.78 3.79
CA GLY A 12 9.28 13.71 4.45
C GLY A 12 10.17 12.78 5.24
N TYR A 13 9.50 11.82 5.89
CA TYR A 13 10.11 10.78 6.70
C TYR A 13 9.68 9.41 6.18
N GLY A 14 10.57 8.42 6.30
CA GLY A 14 10.20 7.01 6.24
C GLY A 14 9.90 6.49 7.64
N VAL A 15 9.01 5.51 7.76
CA VAL A 15 8.87 4.68 8.96
C VAL A 15 9.31 3.28 8.57
N GLU A 16 10.27 2.73 9.30
CA GLU A 16 10.90 1.44 8.98
C GLU A 16 11.26 0.73 10.29
N ILE A 17 11.04 -0.58 10.34
CA ILE A 17 11.33 -1.39 11.53
C ILE A 17 12.67 -2.13 11.41
N ASP A 18 13.09 -2.47 10.20
CA ASP A 18 14.29 -3.26 9.94
C ASP A 18 15.56 -2.41 10.02
N ASP A 19 16.53 -2.84 10.84
CA ASP A 19 17.79 -2.13 11.07
C ASP A 19 18.58 -1.93 9.77
N SER A 20 18.60 -2.90 8.89
CA SER A 20 19.36 -2.85 7.64
C SER A 20 18.77 -1.81 6.67
N ASN A 21 17.44 -1.72 6.62
CA ASN A 21 16.72 -0.73 5.83
C ASN A 21 16.89 0.69 6.42
N VAL A 22 16.88 0.82 7.74
CA VAL A 22 17.16 2.09 8.43
C VAL A 22 18.57 2.58 8.10
N LEU A 23 19.58 1.72 8.16
CA LEU A 23 20.94 2.06 7.74
C LEU A 23 21.03 2.45 6.26
N ALA A 24 20.31 1.75 5.39
CA ALA A 24 20.23 2.10 3.97
C ALA A 24 19.59 3.49 3.76
N CYS A 25 18.57 3.85 4.53
CA CYS A 25 17.97 5.19 4.51
C CYS A 25 18.99 6.26 4.91
N PHE A 26 19.74 6.04 5.99
CA PHE A 26 20.80 6.95 6.43
C PHE A 26 21.86 7.17 5.35
N ASN A 27 22.37 6.10 4.78
CA ASN A 27 23.38 6.15 3.71
C ASN A 27 22.90 6.92 2.47
N ASN A 28 21.59 6.90 2.21
CA ASN A 28 20.98 7.65 1.11
C ASN A 28 20.48 9.05 1.51
N GLY A 29 20.77 9.51 2.74
CA GLY A 29 20.35 10.82 3.23
C GLY A 29 18.83 10.98 3.36
N VAL A 30 18.11 9.87 3.57
CA VAL A 30 16.65 9.86 3.77
C VAL A 30 16.36 9.91 5.27
N ASN A 31 15.51 10.85 5.69
CA ASN A 31 15.02 10.88 7.06
C ASN A 31 14.16 9.65 7.33
N VAL A 32 14.46 8.91 8.39
CA VAL A 32 13.73 7.71 8.78
C VAL A 32 13.51 7.68 10.30
N ILE A 33 12.35 7.22 10.70
CA ILE A 33 11.99 6.93 12.09
C ILE A 33 11.92 5.41 12.20
N GLN A 34 12.74 4.85 13.09
CA GLN A 34 12.69 3.42 13.37
C GLN A 34 11.53 3.13 14.30
N SER A 35 10.48 2.55 13.75
CA SER A 35 9.26 2.20 14.50
C SER A 35 8.47 1.13 13.76
N ASP A 36 7.67 0.38 14.52
CA ASP A 36 6.62 -0.46 13.95
C ASP A 36 5.55 0.43 13.32
N LEU A 37 5.18 0.14 12.08
CA LEU A 37 4.19 0.89 11.32
C LEU A 37 2.83 0.94 12.05
N GLU A 38 2.43 -0.14 12.72
CA GLU A 38 1.14 -0.22 13.41
C GLU A 38 1.05 0.72 14.63
N SER A 39 2.17 1.12 15.20
CA SER A 39 2.25 2.07 16.31
C SER A 39 2.88 3.41 15.92
N GLY A 40 3.67 3.44 14.86
CA GLY A 40 4.50 4.58 14.49
C GLY A 40 3.74 5.85 14.11
N LEU A 41 2.53 5.73 13.56
CA LEU A 41 1.75 6.90 13.17
C LEU A 41 1.11 7.62 14.36
N GLN A 42 0.92 6.96 15.51
CA GLN A 42 0.34 7.56 16.71
C GLN A 42 1.18 8.72 17.28
N SER A 43 2.47 8.73 17.00
CA SER A 43 3.38 9.81 17.43
C SER A 43 3.23 11.11 16.64
N PHE A 44 2.53 11.10 15.52
CA PHE A 44 2.29 12.29 14.70
C PHE A 44 0.94 12.94 15.03
N GLU A 45 0.91 14.27 14.97
CA GLU A 45 -0.33 15.04 15.12
C GLU A 45 -1.25 14.85 13.91
N SER A 46 -2.55 15.12 14.12
CA SER A 46 -3.53 15.10 13.04
C SER A 46 -3.20 16.16 11.99
N ASP A 47 -3.44 15.83 10.73
CA ASP A 47 -3.24 16.71 9.56
C ASP A 47 -1.80 17.29 9.44
N SER A 48 -0.79 16.59 10.01
CA SER A 48 0.61 17.03 9.98
C SER A 48 1.31 16.81 8.64
N PHE A 49 0.72 16.02 7.75
CA PHE A 49 1.26 15.72 6.43
C PHE A 49 0.27 16.05 5.31
N ASP A 50 0.80 16.41 4.13
CA ASP A 50 -0.02 16.50 2.94
C ASP A 50 -0.37 15.10 2.40
N TYR A 51 0.61 14.18 2.45
CA TYR A 51 0.47 12.81 1.97
C TYR A 51 1.09 11.80 2.93
N VAL A 52 0.41 10.67 3.12
CA VAL A 52 1.01 9.45 3.67
C VAL A 52 0.95 8.35 2.62
N VAL A 53 2.09 7.69 2.40
CA VAL A 53 2.22 6.64 1.37
C VAL A 53 2.52 5.29 2.01
N LEU A 54 1.68 4.31 1.77
CA LEU A 54 1.87 2.93 2.16
C LEU A 54 2.05 2.05 0.92
N SER A 55 3.30 1.76 0.59
CA SER A 55 3.66 1.07 -0.65
C SER A 55 3.85 -0.42 -0.43
N GLN A 56 2.97 -1.23 -1.02
CA GLN A 56 3.01 -2.70 -0.99
C GLN A 56 3.17 -3.30 0.42
N THR A 57 2.58 -2.66 1.42
CA THR A 57 2.67 -3.06 2.82
C THR A 57 1.28 -3.38 3.39
N LEU A 58 0.21 -2.84 2.77
CA LEU A 58 -1.17 -3.00 3.25
C LEU A 58 -1.56 -4.46 3.51
N GLN A 59 -1.08 -5.37 2.66
CA GLN A 59 -1.36 -6.80 2.78
C GLN A 59 -0.58 -7.49 3.91
N ALA A 60 0.45 -6.85 4.46
CA ALA A 60 1.32 -7.41 5.50
C ALA A 60 1.02 -6.87 6.91
N VAL A 61 0.22 -5.81 7.03
CA VAL A 61 -0.18 -5.26 8.34
C VAL A 61 -1.29 -6.10 8.96
N LYS A 62 -1.27 -6.25 10.29
CA LYS A 62 -2.27 -7.04 11.04
C LYS A 62 -3.61 -6.29 11.14
N HIS A 63 -3.55 -4.99 11.41
CA HIS A 63 -4.72 -4.14 11.67
C HIS A 63 -4.94 -3.12 10.56
N THR A 64 -5.31 -3.60 9.35
CA THR A 64 -5.52 -2.78 8.14
C THR A 64 -6.46 -1.60 8.38
N GLU A 65 -7.57 -1.79 9.11
CA GLU A 65 -8.50 -0.70 9.43
C GLU A 65 -7.84 0.37 10.29
N GLY A 66 -7.10 -0.04 11.32
CA GLY A 66 -6.39 0.88 12.21
C GLY A 66 -5.38 1.73 11.46
N ILE A 67 -4.55 1.11 10.61
CA ILE A 67 -3.53 1.83 9.86
C ILE A 67 -4.13 2.81 8.85
N VAL A 68 -5.20 2.44 8.16
CA VAL A 68 -5.87 3.34 7.21
C VAL A 68 -6.52 4.53 7.93
N LYS A 69 -7.13 4.32 9.09
CA LYS A 69 -7.68 5.40 9.93
C LYS A 69 -6.57 6.36 10.40
N GLU A 70 -5.43 5.83 10.84
CA GLU A 70 -4.29 6.64 11.24
C GLU A 70 -3.68 7.41 10.05
N MET A 71 -3.54 6.77 8.88
CA MET A 71 -3.12 7.49 7.66
C MET A 71 -4.03 8.69 7.38
N LEU A 72 -5.36 8.48 7.44
CA LEU A 72 -6.35 9.53 7.23
C LEU A 72 -6.42 10.56 8.38
N ARG A 73 -5.93 10.21 9.57
CA ARG A 73 -5.83 11.15 10.69
C ARG A 73 -4.64 12.09 10.53
N VAL A 74 -3.48 11.55 10.16
CA VAL A 74 -2.23 12.31 10.13
C VAL A 74 -2.00 13.04 8.81
N SER A 75 -2.77 12.73 7.75
CA SER A 75 -2.59 13.36 6.43
C SER A 75 -3.87 13.85 5.81
N LYS A 76 -3.73 14.80 4.88
CA LYS A 76 -4.83 15.27 4.03
C LYS A 76 -5.27 14.19 3.05
N GLU A 77 -4.29 13.51 2.45
CA GLU A 77 -4.52 12.45 1.48
C GLU A 77 -3.62 11.25 1.77
N ALA A 78 -4.14 10.06 1.55
CA ALA A 78 -3.43 8.81 1.68
C ALA A 78 -3.24 8.14 0.32
N ILE A 79 -2.10 7.50 0.13
CA ILE A 79 -1.79 6.73 -1.07
C ILE A 79 -1.41 5.32 -0.63
N VAL A 80 -2.08 4.33 -1.20
CA VAL A 80 -1.73 2.92 -0.98
C VAL A 80 -1.42 2.22 -2.29
N SER A 81 -0.55 1.22 -2.23
CA SER A 81 -0.41 0.26 -3.32
C SER A 81 -0.40 -1.17 -2.77
N PHE A 82 -1.01 -2.09 -3.52
CA PHE A 82 -1.09 -3.49 -3.15
C PHE A 82 -1.24 -4.40 -4.38
N PRO A 83 -0.82 -5.67 -4.29
CA PRO A 83 -1.05 -6.67 -5.31
C PRO A 83 -2.55 -6.97 -5.45
N ASN A 84 -3.07 -6.93 -6.68
CA ASN A 84 -4.45 -7.31 -6.93
C ASN A 84 -4.60 -8.84 -6.96
N PHE A 85 -5.19 -9.40 -5.90
CA PHE A 85 -5.47 -10.83 -5.85
C PHE A 85 -6.48 -11.28 -6.95
N GLY A 86 -7.33 -10.35 -7.41
CA GLY A 86 -8.31 -10.58 -8.49
C GLY A 86 -7.72 -10.74 -9.90
N TYR A 87 -6.41 -10.65 -10.07
CA TYR A 87 -5.74 -10.84 -11.36
C TYR A 87 -6.04 -12.21 -11.96
N TRP A 88 -6.31 -12.29 -13.26
CA TRP A 88 -6.81 -13.51 -13.91
C TRP A 88 -5.93 -14.76 -13.68
N LYS A 89 -4.60 -14.61 -13.66
CA LYS A 89 -3.70 -15.75 -13.39
C LYS A 89 -3.88 -16.30 -11.97
N ASN A 90 -4.08 -15.41 -11.00
CA ASN A 90 -4.33 -15.81 -9.62
C ASN A 90 -5.66 -16.59 -9.53
N ARG A 91 -6.72 -16.05 -10.15
CA ARG A 91 -8.02 -16.73 -10.20
C ARG A 91 -7.93 -18.09 -10.86
N PHE A 92 -7.17 -18.21 -11.95
CA PHE A 92 -6.98 -19.48 -12.66
C PHE A 92 -6.25 -20.51 -11.79
N GLN A 93 -5.21 -20.10 -11.05
CA GLN A 93 -4.51 -20.99 -10.12
C GLN A 93 -5.44 -21.48 -8.99
N VAL A 94 -6.25 -20.56 -8.39
CA VAL A 94 -7.25 -20.94 -7.38
C VAL A 94 -8.29 -21.92 -7.95
N MET A 95 -8.77 -21.69 -9.16
CA MET A 95 -9.73 -22.59 -9.84
C MET A 95 -9.12 -24.00 -10.06
N LEU A 96 -7.81 -24.10 -10.26
CA LEU A 96 -7.09 -25.36 -10.34
C LEU A 96 -6.72 -25.97 -8.96
N GLY A 97 -7.15 -25.35 -7.84
CA GLY A 97 -6.89 -25.85 -6.50
C GLY A 97 -5.53 -25.45 -5.91
N HIS A 98 -4.86 -24.45 -6.47
CA HIS A 98 -3.56 -23.98 -6.00
C HIS A 98 -3.62 -22.53 -5.46
N MET A 99 -2.87 -22.27 -4.38
CA MET A 99 -2.66 -20.87 -3.94
C MET A 99 -1.82 -20.13 -4.96
N PRO A 100 -2.17 -18.87 -5.27
CA PRO A 100 -1.52 -18.14 -6.34
C PRO A 100 -0.07 -17.77 -6.02
N VAL A 101 0.80 -18.03 -7.00
CA VAL A 101 2.15 -17.50 -7.04
C VAL A 101 2.32 -16.73 -8.36
N SER A 102 2.68 -15.46 -8.27
CA SER A 102 2.79 -14.56 -9.43
C SER A 102 3.86 -13.50 -9.24
N GLU A 103 4.10 -12.68 -10.28
CA GLU A 103 5.11 -11.60 -10.20
C GLU A 103 4.88 -10.62 -9.03
N THR A 104 3.62 -10.40 -8.64
CA THR A 104 3.25 -9.51 -7.54
C THR A 104 2.94 -10.23 -6.22
N LEU A 105 2.85 -11.56 -6.26
CA LEU A 105 2.67 -12.44 -5.11
C LEU A 105 3.71 -13.57 -5.22
N PRO A 106 5.00 -13.28 -4.98
CA PRO A 106 6.09 -14.22 -5.31
C PRO A 106 6.28 -15.35 -4.29
N TYR A 107 5.62 -15.27 -3.14
CA TYR A 107 5.81 -16.20 -2.04
C TYR A 107 4.89 -17.42 -2.13
N GLN A 108 5.32 -18.52 -1.54
CA GLN A 108 4.47 -19.69 -1.35
C GLN A 108 3.48 -19.43 -0.19
N TRP A 109 2.44 -20.25 -0.09
CA TRP A 109 1.41 -20.09 0.93
C TRP A 109 1.95 -20.23 2.38
N PHE A 110 3.09 -20.89 2.57
CA PHE A 110 3.68 -21.18 3.87
C PHE A 110 4.81 -20.22 4.29
N ASP A 111 5.34 -19.40 3.38
CA ASP A 111 6.44 -18.45 3.65
C ASP A 111 6.10 -16.99 3.32
N THR A 112 4.84 -16.73 2.99
CA THR A 112 4.38 -15.39 2.64
C THR A 112 4.29 -14.46 3.85
N PRO A 113 4.80 -13.22 3.78
CA PRO A 113 4.53 -12.20 4.78
C PRO A 113 3.12 -11.60 4.65
N ASN A 114 2.38 -11.93 3.58
CA ASN A 114 1.05 -11.37 3.34
C ASN A 114 0.02 -12.05 4.23
N ILE A 115 -0.62 -11.27 5.07
CA ILE A 115 -1.69 -11.71 5.97
C ILE A 115 -3.05 -11.56 5.28
N HIS A 116 -3.21 -10.49 4.49
CA HIS A 116 -4.43 -10.15 3.81
C HIS A 116 -4.25 -10.14 2.29
N ASN A 117 -5.21 -10.71 1.59
CA ASN A 117 -5.28 -10.63 0.14
C ASN A 117 -6.60 -9.95 -0.23
N CYS A 118 -6.55 -8.90 -1.05
CA CYS A 118 -7.75 -8.23 -1.50
C CYS A 118 -7.75 -8.04 -3.01
N THR A 119 -8.95 -7.92 -3.56
CA THR A 119 -9.18 -7.47 -4.93
C THR A 119 -9.41 -5.95 -4.96
N LEU A 120 -9.51 -5.37 -6.16
CA LEU A 120 -9.87 -3.95 -6.27
C LEU A 120 -11.25 -3.68 -5.66
N GLY A 121 -12.23 -4.58 -5.90
CA GLY A 121 -13.58 -4.42 -5.36
C GLY A 121 -13.62 -4.47 -3.84
N ASP A 122 -12.84 -5.37 -3.22
CA ASP A 122 -12.76 -5.47 -1.75
C ASP A 122 -12.19 -4.19 -1.14
N PHE A 123 -11.14 -3.63 -1.74
CA PHE A 123 -10.55 -2.39 -1.25
C PHE A 123 -11.49 -1.19 -1.43
N GLU A 124 -12.18 -1.08 -2.56
CA GLU A 124 -13.18 -0.02 -2.81
C GLU A 124 -14.34 -0.12 -1.82
N GLN A 125 -14.82 -1.32 -1.53
CA GLN A 125 -15.84 -1.57 -0.51
C GLN A 125 -15.33 -1.21 0.90
N PHE A 126 -14.11 -1.60 1.23
CA PHE A 126 -13.46 -1.25 2.49
C PHE A 126 -13.38 0.28 2.67
N CYS A 127 -12.95 1.03 1.66
CA CYS A 127 -12.92 2.49 1.70
C CYS A 127 -14.31 3.08 2.00
N CYS A 128 -15.34 2.59 1.31
CA CYS A 128 -16.72 3.04 1.52
C CYS A 128 -17.19 2.80 2.96
N GLN A 129 -16.87 1.64 3.53
CA GLN A 129 -17.28 1.26 4.90
C GLN A 129 -16.55 2.06 5.99
N HIS A 130 -15.32 2.51 5.71
CA HIS A 130 -14.46 3.18 6.70
C HIS A 130 -14.32 4.69 6.47
N GLY A 131 -15.25 5.31 5.71
CA GLY A 131 -15.28 6.76 5.54
C GLY A 131 -14.11 7.32 4.75
N ALA A 132 -13.57 6.55 3.81
CA ALA A 132 -12.53 6.97 2.89
C ALA A 132 -13.11 7.23 1.49
N ARG A 133 -12.92 8.43 0.97
CA ARG A 133 -13.31 8.81 -0.39
C ARG A 133 -12.15 8.61 -1.35
N ILE A 134 -12.32 7.72 -2.31
CA ILE A 134 -11.31 7.48 -3.36
C ILE A 134 -11.31 8.67 -4.32
N LEU A 135 -10.15 9.30 -4.50
CA LEU A 135 -9.92 10.42 -5.40
C LEU A 135 -9.39 9.95 -6.76
N GLU A 136 -8.49 8.97 -6.73
CA GLU A 136 -7.85 8.45 -7.94
C GLU A 136 -7.51 6.97 -7.77
N ARG A 137 -7.64 6.22 -8.86
CA ARG A 137 -7.10 4.86 -8.95
C ARG A 137 -6.26 4.70 -10.20
N ARG A 138 -5.13 4.01 -10.07
CA ARG A 138 -4.31 3.57 -11.19
C ARG A 138 -4.01 2.10 -11.03
N ILE A 139 -4.38 1.34 -12.04
CA ILE A 139 -4.17 -0.10 -12.05
C ILE A 139 -3.13 -0.42 -13.12
N MET A 140 -2.11 -1.14 -12.72
CA MET A 140 -0.96 -1.44 -13.56
C MET A 140 -0.84 -2.94 -13.82
N SER A 141 -0.42 -3.27 -15.03
CA SER A 141 0.09 -4.59 -15.36
C SER A 141 1.47 -4.40 -15.97
N ARG A 142 2.51 -4.78 -15.24
CA ARG A 142 3.91 -4.41 -15.53
C ARG A 142 4.03 -2.88 -15.66
N SER A 143 4.49 -2.38 -16.81
CA SER A 143 4.68 -0.94 -17.05
C SER A 143 3.49 -0.25 -17.71
N ARG A 144 2.35 -0.94 -17.91
CA ARG A 144 1.19 -0.41 -18.62
C ARG A 144 0.00 -0.21 -17.70
N GLN A 145 -0.69 0.90 -17.85
CA GLN A 145 -1.95 1.15 -17.17
C GLN A 145 -3.06 0.31 -17.81
N VAL A 146 -3.88 -0.33 -16.96
CA VAL A 146 -5.01 -1.17 -17.36
C VAL A 146 -6.31 -0.43 -17.07
N THR A 147 -7.07 -0.13 -18.12
CA THR A 147 -8.37 0.53 -18.04
C THR A 147 -9.55 -0.40 -18.31
N PHE A 148 -9.34 -1.41 -19.16
CA PHE A 148 -10.37 -2.42 -19.47
C PHE A 148 -10.30 -3.57 -18.47
N LEU A 149 -11.44 -3.89 -17.84
CA LEU A 149 -11.58 -4.92 -16.81
C LEU A 149 -10.40 -4.94 -15.81
N PRO A 150 -10.13 -3.81 -15.12
CA PRO A 150 -8.91 -3.63 -14.35
C PRO A 150 -8.77 -4.66 -13.21
N ASN A 151 -9.88 -5.11 -12.61
CA ASN A 151 -9.83 -6.14 -11.58
C ASN A 151 -9.42 -7.53 -12.13
N LEU A 152 -9.56 -7.75 -13.44
CA LEU A 152 -9.16 -9.00 -14.08
C LEU A 152 -7.75 -8.95 -14.66
N PHE A 153 -7.38 -7.83 -15.30
CA PHE A 153 -6.10 -7.72 -16.02
C PHE A 153 -5.03 -6.93 -15.28
N GLY A 154 -5.39 -6.23 -14.21
CA GLY A 154 -4.44 -5.49 -13.39
C GLY A 154 -3.73 -6.36 -12.37
N MET A 155 -2.44 -6.14 -12.20
CA MET A 155 -1.58 -6.87 -11.27
C MET A 155 -1.32 -6.09 -9.99
N LEU A 156 -1.15 -4.77 -10.11
CA LEU A 156 -0.81 -3.88 -9.00
C LEU A 156 -1.78 -2.70 -9.00
N ALA A 157 -2.33 -2.41 -7.84
CA ALA A 157 -3.26 -1.32 -7.61
C ALA A 157 -2.58 -0.16 -6.90
N PHE A 158 -2.93 1.05 -7.30
CA PHE A 158 -2.59 2.30 -6.62
C PHE A 158 -3.87 3.08 -6.41
N TYR A 159 -4.11 3.48 -5.17
CA TYR A 159 -5.26 4.29 -4.79
C TYR A 159 -4.80 5.52 -4.03
N ARG A 160 -5.36 6.69 -4.39
CA ARG A 160 -5.26 7.93 -3.65
C ARG A 160 -6.65 8.25 -3.10
N PHE A 161 -6.74 8.50 -1.82
CA PHE A 161 -8.01 8.70 -1.13
C PHE A 161 -7.84 9.67 0.03
N GLU A 162 -8.96 10.22 0.50
CA GLU A 162 -9.01 11.15 1.63
C GLU A 162 -10.13 10.76 2.59
N ARG A 163 -10.18 11.40 3.74
CA ARG A 163 -11.28 11.26 4.70
C ARG A 163 -12.56 11.83 4.09
N GLN A 164 -13.63 11.05 4.10
CA GLN A 164 -14.96 11.51 3.73
C GLN A 164 -15.45 12.51 4.79
N LYS A 165 -15.81 13.69 4.35
CA LYS A 165 -16.37 14.77 5.21
C LYS A 165 -17.81 14.50 5.54
#